data_302e708fd852568eeaadb583e8811df3
#
_entry.id   302e708fd852568eeaadb583e8811df3
#
_cell.length_a   1.000
_cell.length_b   1.000
_cell.length_c   1.000
_cell.angle_alpha   90.00
_cell.angle_beta   90.00
_cell.angle_gamma   90.00
#
_symmetry.space_group_name_H-M   'P 1'
#
loop_
_entity.id
_entity.type
_entity.pdbx_description
1 polymer ?
#
loop_
_entity_poly.entity_id
_entity_poly.type
_entity_poly.pdbx_seq_one_letter_code
_entity_poly.pdbx_strand_id
1 'polypeptide(L)'
;MEERTSTEIAAIFSAAGDSVTTIGVAKGEWETTDEYKDRIKRNVEHLETIKDYKKLDETTSIWTTESFTAIDKAIVDGKKLY
;
A
#
# COMPACT_ATOMS: atom_id res chain seq x y z
N MET A 1 -2.43 -22.12 15.12
CA MET A 1 -3.00 -21.23 14.09
C MET A 1 -2.13 -21.32 12.85
N GLU A 2 -2.73 -21.44 11.69
CA GLU A 2 -1.99 -21.54 10.44
C GLU A 2 -1.46 -20.17 10.01
N GLU A 3 -0.28 -20.15 9.40
CA GLU A 3 0.25 -18.94 8.81
C GLU A 3 -0.46 -18.65 7.48
N ARG A 4 -0.42 -17.40 7.03
CA ARG A 4 -0.91 -17.03 5.70
C ARG A 4 -0.13 -17.81 4.65
N THR A 5 -0.81 -18.24 3.60
CA THR A 5 -0.15 -18.99 2.54
C THR A 5 0.83 -18.09 1.78
N SER A 6 1.80 -18.68 1.13
CA SER A 6 2.75 -17.93 0.30
C SER A 6 2.02 -17.15 -0.80
N THR A 7 0.94 -17.71 -1.34
CA THR A 7 0.12 -17.04 -2.36
C THR A 7 -0.56 -15.80 -1.80
N GLU A 8 -1.12 -15.87 -0.59
CA GLU A 8 -1.76 -14.72 0.05
C GLU A 8 -0.76 -13.62 0.32
N ILE A 9 0.41 -13.96 0.86
CA ILE A 9 1.47 -12.99 1.14
C ILE A 9 1.95 -12.34 -0.15
N ALA A 10 2.16 -13.13 -1.20
CA ALA A 10 2.58 -12.60 -2.50
C ALA A 10 1.55 -11.61 -3.08
N ALA A 11 0.25 -11.93 -2.94
CA ALA A 11 -0.81 -11.03 -3.39
C ALA A 11 -0.81 -9.71 -2.61
N ILE A 12 -0.60 -9.76 -1.30
CA ILE A 12 -0.52 -8.56 -0.46
C ILE A 12 0.69 -7.71 -0.86
N PHE A 13 1.85 -8.33 -1.06
CA PHE A 13 3.06 -7.62 -1.50
C PHE A 13 2.86 -6.98 -2.87
N SER A 14 2.24 -7.69 -3.82
CA SER A 14 1.97 -7.17 -5.15
C SER A 14 1.04 -5.96 -5.10
N ALA A 15 -0.05 -6.06 -4.36
CA ALA A 15 -1.01 -4.97 -4.20
C ALA A 15 -0.36 -3.74 -3.55
N ALA A 16 0.49 -3.95 -2.54
CA ALA A 16 1.23 -2.85 -1.90
C ALA A 16 2.19 -2.18 -2.89
N GLY A 17 2.93 -2.97 -3.69
CA GLY A 17 3.83 -2.45 -4.70
C GLY A 17 3.11 -1.60 -5.75
N ASP A 18 1.96 -2.06 -6.21
CA ASP A 18 1.13 -1.33 -7.17
C ASP A 18 0.62 -0.02 -6.57
N SER A 19 0.19 -0.03 -5.31
CA SER A 19 -0.28 1.17 -4.63
C SER A 19 0.83 2.19 -4.42
N VAL A 20 2.02 1.74 -4.01
CA VAL A 20 3.20 2.60 -3.87
C VAL A 20 3.56 3.24 -5.21
N THR A 21 3.58 2.44 -6.28
CA THR A 21 3.90 2.91 -7.63
C THR A 21 2.86 3.94 -8.09
N THR A 22 1.58 3.66 -7.87
CA THR A 22 0.49 4.56 -8.28
C THR A 22 0.58 5.92 -7.59
N ILE A 23 0.94 5.94 -6.31
CA ILE A 23 1.14 7.20 -5.57
C ILE A 23 2.28 8.01 -6.19
N GLY A 24 3.32 7.36 -6.70
CA GLY A 24 4.44 8.02 -7.35
C GLY A 24 4.16 8.52 -8.77
N VAL A 25 3.05 8.13 -9.39
CA VAL A 25 2.70 8.51 -10.76
C VAL A 25 2.01 9.88 -10.77
N ALA A 26 2.48 10.78 -11.63
CA ALA A 26 1.88 12.10 -11.78
C ALA A 26 0.44 11.99 -12.36
N LYS A 27 -0.32 13.08 -12.20
CA LYS A 27 -1.67 13.16 -12.76
C LYS A 27 -1.63 12.93 -14.26
N GLY A 28 -2.51 12.03 -14.77
CA GLY A 28 -2.63 11.76 -16.18
C GLY A 28 -3.31 12.90 -16.92
N GLU A 29 -3.06 13.00 -18.24
CA GLU A 29 -3.63 14.06 -19.09
C GLU A 29 -5.17 14.04 -19.12
N TRP A 30 -5.72 12.84 -19.04
CA TRP A 30 -7.18 12.63 -19.11
C TRP A 30 -7.83 12.53 -17.73
N GLU A 31 -7.04 12.67 -16.68
CA GLU A 31 -7.49 12.56 -15.30
C GLU A 31 -7.79 13.96 -14.77
N THR A 32 -8.97 14.15 -14.18
CA THR A 32 -9.28 15.42 -13.51
C THR A 32 -8.49 15.48 -12.19
N THR A 33 -8.39 16.70 -11.62
CA THR A 33 -7.77 16.90 -10.32
C THR A 33 -8.45 16.06 -9.24
N ASP A 34 -9.78 15.98 -9.25
CA ASP A 34 -10.55 15.20 -8.29
C ASP A 34 -10.31 13.70 -8.46
N GLU A 35 -10.26 13.23 -9.71
CA GLU A 35 -9.95 11.82 -10.00
C GLU A 35 -8.54 11.46 -9.53
N TYR A 36 -7.58 12.34 -9.76
CA TYR A 36 -6.20 12.16 -9.31
C TYR A 36 -6.12 12.05 -7.79
N LYS A 37 -6.76 12.98 -7.08
CA LYS A 37 -6.79 12.98 -5.62
C LYS A 37 -7.50 11.73 -5.08
N ASP A 38 -8.58 11.32 -5.70
CA ASP A 38 -9.33 10.12 -5.31
C ASP A 38 -8.48 8.87 -5.50
N ARG A 39 -7.76 8.77 -6.62
CA ARG A 39 -6.85 7.65 -6.90
C ARG A 39 -5.77 7.55 -5.82
N ILE A 40 -5.13 8.66 -5.49
CA ILE A 40 -4.08 8.69 -4.47
C ILE A 40 -4.68 8.32 -3.10
N LYS A 41 -5.81 8.89 -2.75
CA LYS A 41 -6.49 8.62 -1.48
C LYS A 41 -6.82 7.14 -1.33
N ARG A 42 -7.37 6.51 -2.36
CA ARG A 42 -7.70 5.07 -2.33
C ARG A 42 -6.45 4.22 -2.12
N ASN A 43 -5.35 4.57 -2.76
CA ASN A 43 -4.10 3.83 -2.60
C ASN A 43 -3.51 4.03 -1.21
N VAL A 44 -3.59 5.24 -0.65
CA VAL A 44 -3.14 5.50 0.72
C VAL A 44 -3.97 4.68 1.71
N GLU A 45 -5.29 4.69 1.58
CA GLU A 45 -6.19 3.91 2.44
C GLU A 45 -5.89 2.41 2.34
N HIS A 46 -5.63 1.92 1.13
CA HIS A 46 -5.24 0.53 0.92
C HIS A 46 -3.94 0.19 1.64
N LEU A 47 -2.92 1.02 1.51
CA LEU A 47 -1.65 0.83 2.19
C LEU A 47 -1.81 0.87 3.72
N GLU A 48 -2.63 1.78 4.23
CA GLU A 48 -2.91 1.85 5.67
C GLU A 48 -3.60 0.57 6.17
N THR A 49 -4.44 -0.02 5.33
CA THR A 49 -5.12 -1.27 5.66
C THR A 49 -4.13 -2.44 5.77
N ILE A 50 -3.19 -2.53 4.83
CA ILE A 50 -2.32 -3.71 4.72
C ILE A 50 -1.00 -3.59 5.49
N LYS A 51 -0.58 -2.38 5.86
CA LYS A 51 0.73 -2.20 6.50
C LYS A 51 0.84 -2.94 7.84
N ASP A 52 -0.27 -3.11 8.54
CA ASP A 52 -0.30 -3.76 9.84
C ASP A 52 -0.66 -5.25 9.75
N TYR A 53 -0.74 -5.81 8.54
CA TYR A 53 -1.05 -7.22 8.39
C TYR A 53 0.02 -8.08 9.05
N LYS A 54 -0.44 -9.09 9.74
CA LYS A 54 0.41 -10.07 10.41
C LYS A 54 0.23 -11.44 9.76
N LYS A 55 1.20 -12.32 9.96
CA LYS A 55 1.00 -13.73 9.68
C LYS A 55 -0.13 -14.24 10.57
N LEU A 56 -0.65 -15.42 10.27
CA LEU A 56 -1.77 -15.99 11.04
C LEU A 56 -1.45 -16.21 12.52
N ASP A 57 -0.20 -16.10 12.93
CA ASP A 57 0.19 -16.12 14.34
C ASP A 57 -0.19 -14.82 15.08
N GLU A 58 -0.61 -13.79 14.34
CA GLU A 58 -1.03 -12.48 14.83
C GLU A 58 0.06 -11.66 15.53
N THR A 59 1.29 -12.11 15.49
CA THR A 59 2.41 -11.44 16.14
C THR A 59 3.51 -11.02 15.18
N THR A 60 3.76 -11.80 14.12
CA THR A 60 4.83 -11.54 13.19
C THR A 60 4.34 -10.78 11.98
N SER A 61 4.89 -9.59 11.74
CA SER A 61 4.56 -8.81 10.56
C SER A 61 4.93 -9.59 9.29
N ILE A 62 4.11 -9.48 8.26
CA ILE A 62 4.42 -10.03 6.94
C ILE A 62 5.47 -9.18 6.20
N TRP A 63 5.70 -7.95 6.67
CA TRP A 63 6.61 -6.99 6.02
C TRP A 63 7.99 -7.04 6.61
N THR A 64 9.02 -6.94 5.76
CA THR A 64 10.37 -6.66 6.23
C THR A 64 10.42 -5.21 6.72
N THR A 65 11.45 -4.85 7.49
CA THR A 65 11.65 -3.47 7.93
C THR A 65 11.73 -2.52 6.73
N GLU A 66 12.44 -2.91 5.67
CA GLU A 66 12.58 -2.09 4.47
C GLU A 66 11.25 -1.90 3.76
N SER A 67 10.48 -2.98 3.58
CA SER A 67 9.17 -2.92 2.94
C SER A 67 8.18 -2.08 3.74
N PHE A 68 8.18 -2.24 5.06
CA PHE A 68 7.33 -1.45 5.95
C PHE A 68 7.66 0.04 5.84
N THR A 69 8.94 0.39 5.82
CA THR A 69 9.41 1.76 5.67
C THR A 69 8.95 2.35 4.31
N ALA A 70 9.04 1.58 3.24
CA ALA A 70 8.60 2.02 1.92
C ALA A 70 7.09 2.28 1.89
N ILE A 71 6.30 1.40 2.50
CA ILE A 71 4.84 1.58 2.60
C ILE A 71 4.50 2.82 3.41
N ASP A 72 5.13 3.00 4.55
CA ASP A 72 4.89 4.15 5.42
C ASP A 72 5.25 5.46 4.72
N LYS A 73 6.38 5.49 4.01
CA LYS A 73 6.78 6.66 3.22
C LYS A 73 5.75 6.98 2.14
N ALA A 74 5.27 5.96 1.43
CA ALA A 74 4.24 6.15 0.40
C ALA A 74 2.95 6.72 0.99
N ILE A 75 2.55 6.26 2.17
CA ILE A 75 1.38 6.80 2.86
C ILE A 75 1.58 8.28 3.19
N VAL A 76 2.71 8.65 3.75
CA VAL A 76 3.03 10.04 4.09
C VAL A 76 3.06 10.92 2.85
N ASP A 77 3.74 10.47 1.79
CA ASP A 77 3.85 11.21 0.54
C ASP A 77 2.48 11.35 -0.14
N GLY A 78 1.68 10.29 -0.13
CA GLY A 78 0.34 10.31 -0.69
C GLY A 78 -0.58 11.30 0.02
N LYS A 79 -0.52 11.37 1.34
CA LYS A 79 -1.33 12.31 2.13
C LYS A 79 -1.03 13.77 1.82
N LYS A 80 0.12 14.07 1.27
CA LYS A 80 0.47 15.42 0.85
C LYS A 80 -0.15 15.79 -0.49
N LEU A 81 -0.66 14.82 -1.24
CA LEU A 81 -1.19 15.01 -2.58
C LEU A 81 -2.71 15.22 -2.63
N TYR A 82 -3.39 15.00 -1.51
CA TYR A 82 -4.84 15.20 -1.46
C TYR A 82 -5.32 15.86 -0.17
#